data_28130e625fc72a452740cfe53951d48f
#
_entry.id   28130e625fc72a452740cfe53951d48f
#
_cell.length_a   1.000
_cell.length_b   1.000
_cell.length_c   1.000
_cell.angle_alpha   90.00
_cell.angle_beta   90.00
_cell.angle_gamma   90.00
#
_symmetry.space_group_name_H-M   'P 1'
#
loop_
_entity.id
_entity.type
_entity.pdbx_description
1 polymer ?
#
loop_
_entity_poly.entity_id
_entity_poly.type
_entity_poly.pdbx_seq_one_letter_code
_entity_poly.pdbx_strand_id
1 'polypeptide(L)'
;MVDRRNLLTSISVATICGVLSSNPAFAAAKRLLFVHGRSQQGRDPAEIKSEWLGALKKGTDAIGMAMPGDIEIALPFYGDTLDEFARQLEVPLTSDIHEKGGETVDEFLLFQAQLADEVRKRAGVTDAQIDAEYGQNPKQKGPLNWDWVQAIIKAIDKHGGGISQNALEIFTRDVFLYTTRSGVRDEIDRIVTAALTEEPTIVVAHSLGSVVAYNILRTDTRNLKIPLFVTVGCPLGIRAISKNLRPLRYPAPANAWYNAFDDRDVVALFPLDQQNFPVMPEIENYADVKNSTDNRHGIIGYLDDKSVANKILGGLGG
;
A
#
# COMPACT_ATOMS: atom_id res chain seq x y z
N MET A 1 -60.48 -29.38 -54.14
CA MET A 1 -59.31 -28.72 -54.76
C MET A 1 -58.77 -27.73 -53.74
N VAL A 2 -57.76 -28.11 -53.06
CA VAL A 2 -57.06 -27.21 -52.08
C VAL A 2 -55.58 -27.32 -52.35
N ASP A 3 -55.04 -26.20 -52.80
CA ASP A 3 -53.65 -26.03 -53.23
C ASP A 3 -52.77 -25.90 -51.92
N ARG A 4 -51.73 -26.73 -51.84
CA ARG A 4 -50.74 -26.68 -50.75
C ARG A 4 -49.50 -25.94 -51.28
N ARG A 5 -49.31 -24.68 -50.85
CA ARG A 5 -48.07 -23.95 -51.12
C ARG A 5 -47.12 -24.17 -49.92
N ASN A 6 -45.95 -24.71 -50.24
CA ASN A 6 -44.84 -24.92 -49.35
C ASN A 6 -44.27 -23.59 -48.89
N LEU A 7 -44.17 -23.42 -47.55
CA LEU A 7 -43.46 -22.35 -46.90
C LEU A 7 -42.04 -22.86 -46.57
N LEU A 8 -41.06 -22.42 -47.35
CA LEU A 8 -39.64 -22.65 -47.03
C LEU A 8 -39.20 -21.59 -45.99
N THR A 9 -38.99 -22.02 -44.74
CA THR A 9 -38.38 -21.21 -43.69
C THR A 9 -36.88 -21.20 -43.86
N SER A 10 -36.33 -20.07 -44.27
CA SER A 10 -34.90 -19.82 -44.33
C SER A 10 -34.37 -19.60 -42.90
N ILE A 11 -33.55 -20.50 -42.38
CA ILE A 11 -32.83 -20.32 -41.15
C ILE A 11 -31.55 -19.54 -41.49
N SER A 12 -31.51 -18.27 -41.15
CA SER A 12 -30.28 -17.46 -41.20
C SER A 12 -29.43 -17.82 -40.02
N VAL A 13 -28.31 -18.48 -40.28
CA VAL A 13 -27.24 -18.69 -39.28
C VAL A 13 -26.47 -17.38 -39.16
N ALA A 14 -26.73 -16.63 -38.11
CA ALA A 14 -25.90 -15.47 -37.75
C ALA A 14 -24.57 -16.00 -37.17
N THR A 15 -23.51 -15.89 -37.98
CA THR A 15 -22.13 -16.11 -37.50
C THR A 15 -21.76 -14.97 -36.58
N ILE A 16 -21.79 -15.22 -35.26
CA ILE A 16 -21.23 -14.31 -34.27
C ILE A 16 -19.72 -14.40 -34.40
N CYS A 17 -19.10 -13.48 -35.13
CA CYS A 17 -17.68 -13.20 -35.02
C CYS A 17 -17.41 -12.61 -33.64
N GLY A 18 -17.04 -13.45 -32.71
CA GLY A 18 -16.46 -13.02 -31.46
C GLY A 18 -15.16 -12.29 -31.78
N VAL A 19 -15.17 -10.96 -31.59
CA VAL A 19 -13.95 -10.17 -31.53
C VAL A 19 -13.25 -10.59 -30.27
N LEU A 20 -12.32 -11.54 -30.37
CA LEU A 20 -11.30 -11.78 -29.35
C LEU A 20 -10.48 -10.49 -29.30
N SER A 21 -10.77 -9.63 -28.32
CA SER A 21 -9.86 -8.55 -27.94
C SER A 21 -8.55 -9.22 -27.50
N SER A 22 -7.62 -9.32 -28.43
CA SER A 22 -6.23 -9.66 -28.11
C SER A 22 -5.72 -8.50 -27.28
N ASN A 23 -5.74 -8.65 -25.96
CA ASN A 23 -4.87 -7.83 -25.12
C ASN A 23 -3.46 -7.98 -25.72
N PRO A 24 -2.75 -6.87 -26.00
CA PRO A 24 -1.37 -6.99 -26.44
C PRO A 24 -0.64 -7.84 -25.40
N ALA A 25 -0.10 -8.97 -25.84
CA ALA A 25 0.75 -9.79 -24.98
C ALA A 25 1.96 -8.91 -24.61
N PHE A 26 1.93 -8.32 -23.43
CA PHE A 26 3.09 -7.61 -22.93
C PHE A 26 4.22 -8.61 -22.78
N ALA A 27 5.42 -8.24 -23.25
CA ALA A 27 6.60 -9.03 -22.99
C ALA A 27 6.70 -9.30 -21.49
N ALA A 28 6.88 -10.56 -21.12
CA ALA A 28 7.04 -10.97 -19.73
C ALA A 28 8.10 -10.09 -19.04
N ALA A 29 7.79 -9.59 -17.86
CA ALA A 29 8.75 -8.76 -17.14
C ALA A 29 9.92 -9.63 -16.68
N LYS A 30 11.14 -9.12 -16.88
CA LYS A 30 12.38 -9.75 -16.41
C LYS A 30 12.97 -9.04 -15.19
N ARG A 31 12.25 -8.08 -14.66
CA ARG A 31 12.67 -7.30 -13.47
C ARG A 31 11.56 -7.29 -12.42
N LEU A 32 11.99 -7.44 -11.17
CA LEU A 32 11.16 -7.33 -9.98
C LEU A 32 11.77 -6.26 -9.07
N LEU A 33 11.02 -5.20 -8.82
CA LEU A 33 11.42 -4.13 -7.92
C LEU A 33 10.61 -4.22 -6.63
N PHE A 34 11.28 -4.42 -5.52
CA PHE A 34 10.69 -4.34 -4.19
C PHE A 34 10.87 -2.94 -3.61
N VAL A 35 9.79 -2.32 -3.13
CA VAL A 35 9.82 -1.04 -2.43
C VAL A 35 9.38 -1.25 -0.99
N HIS A 36 10.34 -1.21 -0.07
CA HIS A 36 10.12 -1.55 1.33
C HIS A 36 9.33 -0.47 2.08
N GLY A 37 8.74 -0.85 3.21
CA GLY A 37 8.10 0.05 4.15
C GLY A 37 9.09 0.70 5.12
N ARG A 38 8.57 1.19 6.24
CA ARG A 38 9.35 1.78 7.32
C ARG A 38 10.12 0.74 8.17
N SER A 39 10.88 1.23 9.15
CA SER A 39 11.59 0.43 10.16
C SER A 39 12.60 -0.55 9.57
N GLN A 40 13.29 -0.13 8.51
CA GLN A 40 14.37 -0.89 7.90
C GLN A 40 15.76 -0.31 8.19
N GLN A 41 15.83 0.82 8.92
CA GLN A 41 17.09 1.48 9.27
C GLN A 41 18.06 0.52 9.98
N GLY A 42 19.32 0.62 9.63
CA GLY A 42 20.41 -0.21 10.18
C GLY A 42 20.40 -1.67 9.73
N ARG A 43 19.49 -2.06 8.82
CA ARG A 43 19.44 -3.42 8.26
C ARG A 43 20.24 -3.54 6.98
N ASP A 44 20.80 -4.71 6.72
CA ASP A 44 21.44 -5.00 5.43
C ASP A 44 20.37 -5.15 4.32
N PRO A 45 20.43 -4.33 3.25
CA PRO A 45 19.51 -4.45 2.12
C PRO A 45 19.50 -5.81 1.44
N ALA A 46 20.65 -6.54 1.46
CA ALA A 46 20.73 -7.87 0.89
C ALA A 46 19.96 -8.90 1.75
N GLU A 47 20.00 -8.77 3.07
CA GLU A 47 19.20 -9.61 3.98
C GLU A 47 17.71 -9.35 3.78
N ILE A 48 17.27 -8.08 3.74
CA ILE A 48 15.88 -7.71 3.49
C ILE A 48 15.40 -8.32 2.18
N LYS A 49 16.18 -8.16 1.10
CA LYS A 49 15.86 -8.74 -0.21
C LYS A 49 15.74 -10.25 -0.15
N SER A 50 16.64 -10.92 0.55
CA SER A 50 16.62 -12.37 0.73
C SER A 50 15.38 -12.85 1.49
N GLU A 51 15.00 -12.16 2.56
CA GLU A 51 13.77 -12.44 3.31
C GLU A 51 12.50 -12.32 2.44
N TRP A 52 12.40 -11.23 1.67
CA TRP A 52 11.26 -11.02 0.78
C TRP A 52 11.17 -12.10 -0.30
N LEU A 53 12.31 -12.46 -0.90
CA LEU A 53 12.36 -13.54 -1.87
C LEU A 53 12.04 -14.90 -1.27
N GLY A 54 12.49 -15.16 -0.06
CA GLY A 54 12.18 -16.40 0.66
C GLY A 54 10.68 -16.52 0.93
N ALA A 55 10.03 -15.42 1.31
CA ALA A 55 8.57 -15.39 1.51
C ALA A 55 7.81 -15.59 0.20
N LEU A 56 8.19 -14.87 -0.87
CA LEU A 56 7.59 -15.03 -2.18
C LEU A 56 7.75 -16.47 -2.69
N LYS A 57 8.97 -17.05 -2.52
CA LYS A 57 9.23 -18.45 -2.87
C LYS A 57 8.29 -19.40 -2.12
N LYS A 58 8.08 -19.20 -0.84
CA LYS A 58 7.15 -20.02 -0.05
C LYS A 58 5.73 -19.94 -0.61
N GLY A 59 5.26 -18.75 -1.00
CA GLY A 59 3.96 -18.57 -1.64
C GLY A 59 3.87 -19.27 -2.99
N THR A 60 4.92 -19.20 -3.82
CA THR A 60 4.95 -19.86 -5.13
C THR A 60 5.06 -21.39 -5.01
N ASP A 61 5.86 -21.90 -4.07
CA ASP A 61 5.95 -23.34 -3.79
C ASP A 61 4.59 -23.92 -3.36
N ALA A 62 3.81 -23.14 -2.59
CA ALA A 62 2.49 -23.55 -2.11
C ALA A 62 1.42 -23.67 -3.23
N ILE A 63 1.70 -23.14 -4.43
CA ILE A 63 0.88 -23.31 -5.63
C ILE A 63 1.55 -24.20 -6.69
N GLY A 64 2.69 -24.82 -6.35
CA GLY A 64 3.42 -25.72 -7.25
C GLY A 64 4.12 -25.02 -8.41
N MET A 65 4.41 -23.71 -8.29
CA MET A 65 5.07 -22.91 -9.32
C MET A 65 6.47 -22.48 -8.87
N ALA A 66 7.36 -22.25 -9.83
CA ALA A 66 8.71 -21.77 -9.56
C ALA A 66 8.90 -20.37 -10.14
N MET A 67 9.67 -19.53 -9.45
CA MET A 67 10.08 -18.24 -10.01
C MET A 67 11.01 -18.48 -11.22
N PRO A 68 10.87 -17.73 -12.32
CA PRO A 68 11.82 -17.76 -13.42
C PRO A 68 13.24 -17.45 -12.94
N GLY A 69 14.23 -18.18 -13.47
CA GLY A 69 15.62 -18.10 -12.98
C GLY A 69 16.42 -16.89 -13.45
N ASP A 70 15.93 -16.17 -14.46
CA ASP A 70 16.62 -15.07 -15.14
C ASP A 70 16.05 -13.68 -14.78
N ILE A 71 15.45 -13.54 -13.60
CA ILE A 71 14.85 -12.29 -13.14
C ILE A 71 15.87 -11.43 -12.40
N GLU A 72 16.03 -10.19 -12.85
CA GLU A 72 16.76 -9.18 -12.10
C GLU A 72 15.90 -8.65 -10.94
N ILE A 73 16.44 -8.66 -9.72
CA ILE A 73 15.72 -8.24 -8.52
C ILE A 73 16.41 -7.07 -7.87
N ALA A 74 15.70 -5.94 -7.78
CA ALA A 74 16.14 -4.73 -7.12
C ALA A 74 15.35 -4.45 -5.85
N LEU A 75 16.02 -3.89 -4.84
CA LEU A 75 15.43 -3.37 -3.61
C LEU A 75 16.20 -2.08 -3.25
N PRO A 76 15.75 -0.92 -3.75
CA PRO A 76 16.34 0.36 -3.35
C PRO A 76 16.10 0.60 -1.87
N PHE A 77 17.18 0.84 -1.14
CA PHE A 77 17.15 0.99 0.30
C PHE A 77 17.19 2.45 0.69
N TYR A 78 16.18 2.91 1.40
CA TYR A 78 16.06 4.28 1.91
C TYR A 78 15.77 4.34 3.43
N GLY A 79 15.87 3.20 4.13
CA GLY A 79 15.55 3.12 5.55
C GLY A 79 16.38 4.06 6.41
N ASP A 80 17.70 4.11 6.19
CA ASP A 80 18.61 4.98 6.93
C ASP A 80 18.39 6.46 6.61
N THR A 81 18.10 6.78 5.33
CA THR A 81 17.79 8.14 4.89
C THR A 81 16.52 8.68 5.57
N LEU A 82 15.47 7.87 5.63
CA LEU A 82 14.22 8.24 6.30
C LEU A 82 14.44 8.46 7.80
N ASP A 83 15.18 7.59 8.45
CA ASP A 83 15.50 7.70 9.88
C ASP A 83 16.35 8.93 10.18
N GLU A 84 17.31 9.26 9.32
CA GLU A 84 18.12 10.48 9.43
C GLU A 84 17.24 11.73 9.36
N PHE A 85 16.31 11.82 8.39
CA PHE A 85 15.36 12.92 8.32
C PHE A 85 14.44 12.99 9.54
N ALA A 86 13.98 11.85 10.07
CA ALA A 86 13.14 11.82 11.26
C ALA A 86 13.88 12.41 12.47
N ARG A 87 15.19 12.16 12.59
CA ARG A 87 16.04 12.76 13.64
C ARG A 87 16.32 14.24 13.40
N GLN A 88 16.66 14.63 12.16
CA GLN A 88 17.01 16.03 11.83
C GLN A 88 15.82 17.00 11.95
N LEU A 89 14.63 16.55 11.60
CA LEU A 89 13.43 17.38 11.65
C LEU A 89 12.77 17.41 13.03
N GLU A 90 13.33 16.67 14.00
CA GLU A 90 12.89 16.65 15.40
C GLU A 90 11.37 16.51 15.58
N VAL A 91 10.72 15.72 14.69
CA VAL A 91 9.30 15.41 14.85
C VAL A 91 9.15 14.31 15.91
N PRO A 92 8.74 14.64 17.13
CA PRO A 92 8.68 13.70 18.23
C PRO A 92 7.53 12.71 18.01
N LEU A 93 7.61 11.53 18.65
CA LEU A 93 6.43 10.69 18.82
C LEU A 93 5.45 11.39 19.78
N THR A 94 4.17 11.13 19.61
CA THR A 94 3.14 11.75 20.45
C THR A 94 3.32 11.37 21.94
N SER A 95 3.82 10.16 22.19
CA SER A 95 4.19 9.70 23.53
C SER A 95 5.31 10.50 24.18
N ASP A 96 6.17 11.16 23.40
CA ASP A 96 7.31 11.94 23.87
C ASP A 96 6.98 13.44 24.02
N ILE A 97 5.78 13.88 23.61
CA ILE A 97 5.37 15.28 23.71
C ILE A 97 4.88 15.56 25.13
N HIS A 98 5.59 16.41 25.85
CA HIS A 98 5.25 16.82 27.22
C HIS A 98 4.82 18.29 27.31
N GLU A 99 5.16 19.10 26.30
CA GLU A 99 4.85 20.53 26.24
C GLU A 99 4.35 20.93 24.85
N LYS A 100 3.73 22.12 24.74
CA LYS A 100 3.28 22.65 23.45
C LYS A 100 4.47 22.82 22.50
N GLY A 101 4.41 22.09 21.38
CA GLY A 101 5.39 22.19 20.32
C GLY A 101 5.24 23.43 19.45
N GLY A 102 6.17 23.63 18.51
CA GLY A 102 6.03 24.63 17.45
C GLY A 102 5.11 24.17 16.32
N GLU A 103 5.00 24.99 15.26
CA GLU A 103 4.10 24.79 14.11
C GLU A 103 4.20 23.37 13.49
N THR A 104 5.40 22.84 13.34
CA THR A 104 5.63 21.47 12.81
C THR A 104 5.01 20.39 13.69
N VAL A 105 5.06 20.55 15.01
CA VAL A 105 4.44 19.61 15.97
C VAL A 105 2.93 19.70 15.88
N ASP A 106 2.36 20.90 15.76
CA ASP A 106 0.93 21.10 15.62
C ASP A 106 0.40 20.51 14.30
N GLU A 107 1.13 20.66 13.18
CA GLU A 107 0.79 20.02 11.91
C GLU A 107 0.82 18.50 12.00
N PHE A 108 1.83 17.95 12.66
CA PHE A 108 1.95 16.51 12.87
C PHE A 108 0.82 15.97 13.74
N LEU A 109 0.49 16.67 14.84
CA LEU A 109 -0.63 16.28 15.71
C LEU A 109 -1.97 16.29 14.97
N LEU A 110 -2.23 17.31 14.16
CA LEU A 110 -3.43 17.39 13.31
C LEU A 110 -3.50 16.22 12.32
N PHE A 111 -2.39 15.91 11.68
CA PHE A 111 -2.30 14.79 10.74
C PHE A 111 -2.54 13.46 11.47
N GLN A 112 -1.88 13.25 12.59
CA GLN A 112 -1.98 12.04 13.39
C GLN A 112 -3.39 11.85 13.96
N ALA A 113 -3.99 12.93 14.48
CA ALA A 113 -5.36 12.90 14.99
C ALA A 113 -6.36 12.50 13.89
N GLN A 114 -6.21 13.07 12.69
CA GLN A 114 -7.07 12.72 11.56
C GLN A 114 -6.89 11.27 11.14
N LEU A 115 -5.64 10.80 11.01
CA LEU A 115 -5.34 9.41 10.65
C LEU A 115 -5.88 8.45 11.71
N ALA A 116 -5.60 8.72 12.98
CA ALA A 116 -6.05 7.89 14.09
C ALA A 116 -7.59 7.82 14.18
N ASP A 117 -8.30 8.93 13.94
CA ASP A 117 -9.76 8.96 13.93
C ASP A 117 -10.38 8.16 12.77
N GLU A 118 -9.77 8.21 11.58
CA GLU A 118 -10.19 7.39 10.44
C GLU A 118 -9.98 5.89 10.74
N VAL A 119 -8.79 5.53 11.22
CA VAL A 119 -8.41 4.15 11.55
C VAL A 119 -9.28 3.59 12.66
N ARG A 120 -9.45 4.32 13.77
CA ARG A 120 -10.26 3.85 14.90
C ARG A 120 -11.69 3.53 14.51
N LYS A 121 -12.31 4.39 13.67
CA LYS A 121 -13.68 4.19 13.17
C LYS A 121 -13.78 2.93 12.33
N ARG A 122 -12.83 2.69 11.46
CA ARG A 122 -12.79 1.51 10.61
C ARG A 122 -12.50 0.23 11.39
N ALA A 123 -11.63 0.33 12.42
CA ALA A 123 -11.31 -0.76 13.34
C ALA A 123 -12.42 -1.05 14.38
N GLY A 124 -13.50 -0.25 14.42
CA GLY A 124 -14.60 -0.41 15.35
C GLY A 124 -14.30 0.04 16.78
N VAL A 125 -13.25 0.85 16.99
CA VAL A 125 -12.91 1.41 18.31
C VAL A 125 -13.89 2.53 18.67
N THR A 126 -14.58 2.37 19.79
CA THR A 126 -15.67 3.25 20.23
C THR A 126 -15.17 4.46 21.01
N ASP A 127 -15.98 5.52 21.06
CA ASP A 127 -15.68 6.71 21.88
C ASP A 127 -15.55 6.35 23.37
N ALA A 128 -16.35 5.41 23.88
CA ALA A 128 -16.23 4.94 25.27
C ALA A 128 -14.87 4.28 25.57
N GLN A 129 -14.30 3.54 24.61
CA GLN A 129 -12.98 2.95 24.75
C GLN A 129 -11.89 4.02 24.76
N ILE A 130 -12.02 5.07 23.94
CA ILE A 130 -11.10 6.20 23.94
C ILE A 130 -11.22 6.99 25.23
N ASP A 131 -12.43 7.23 25.71
CA ASP A 131 -12.67 7.93 26.98
C ASP A 131 -12.08 7.20 28.18
N ALA A 132 -12.10 5.87 28.16
CA ALA A 132 -11.45 5.05 29.18
C ALA A 132 -9.93 5.23 29.20
N GLU A 133 -9.28 5.39 28.02
CA GLU A 133 -7.84 5.66 27.94
C GLU A 133 -7.49 7.14 28.25
N TYR A 134 -8.41 8.07 27.95
CA TYR A 134 -8.21 9.50 28.26
C TYR A 134 -8.36 9.81 29.75
N GLY A 135 -9.23 9.07 30.45
CA GLY A 135 -9.46 9.19 31.87
C GLY A 135 -10.02 10.53 32.32
N GLN A 136 -9.73 10.93 33.55
CA GLN A 136 -10.20 12.16 34.20
C GLN A 136 -9.34 13.39 33.81
N ASN A 137 -8.91 13.51 32.54
CA ASN A 137 -8.09 14.63 32.11
C ASN A 137 -8.96 15.91 31.98
N PRO A 138 -8.58 17.01 32.64
CA PRO A 138 -9.36 18.27 32.61
C PRO A 138 -9.23 19.04 31.30
N LYS A 139 -8.28 18.67 30.42
CA LYS A 139 -8.09 19.35 29.15
C LYS A 139 -9.22 19.02 28.17
N GLN A 140 -9.57 20.00 27.34
CA GLN A 140 -10.57 19.80 26.31
C GLN A 140 -10.07 18.78 25.27
N LYS A 141 -10.92 17.81 24.92
CA LYS A 141 -10.68 16.86 23.82
C LYS A 141 -10.53 17.59 22.48
N GLY A 142 -9.55 17.22 21.69
CA GLY A 142 -9.36 17.83 20.36
C GLY A 142 -8.05 17.40 19.69
N PRO A 143 -7.92 17.68 18.38
CA PRO A 143 -6.79 17.21 17.57
C PRO A 143 -5.45 17.85 17.94
N LEU A 144 -5.44 18.99 18.63
CA LEU A 144 -4.23 19.65 19.16
C LEU A 144 -3.96 19.30 20.62
N ASN A 145 -4.76 18.43 21.22
CA ASN A 145 -4.49 17.88 22.54
C ASN A 145 -3.80 16.53 22.39
N TRP A 146 -2.48 16.48 22.62
CA TRP A 146 -1.71 15.23 22.47
C TRP A 146 -2.18 14.12 23.42
N ASP A 147 -2.66 14.45 24.65
CA ASP A 147 -3.22 13.44 25.55
C ASP A 147 -4.46 12.78 24.94
N TRP A 148 -5.29 13.56 24.23
CA TRP A 148 -6.45 13.03 23.52
C TRP A 148 -6.04 12.18 22.31
N VAL A 149 -5.07 12.64 21.50
CA VAL A 149 -4.54 11.88 20.37
C VAL A 149 -3.89 10.58 20.83
N GLN A 150 -3.12 10.62 21.92
CA GLN A 150 -2.58 9.42 22.55
C GLN A 150 -3.66 8.46 23.00
N ALA A 151 -4.74 8.96 23.61
CA ALA A 151 -5.85 8.10 24.06
C ALA A 151 -6.48 7.34 22.89
N ILE A 152 -6.62 7.99 21.72
CA ILE A 152 -7.10 7.32 20.50
C ILE A 152 -6.13 6.21 20.08
N ILE A 153 -4.84 6.50 20.03
CA ILE A 153 -3.81 5.54 19.60
C ILE A 153 -3.73 4.35 20.59
N LYS A 154 -3.80 4.61 21.89
CA LYS A 154 -3.85 3.56 22.93
C LYS A 154 -5.10 2.69 22.79
N ALA A 155 -6.24 3.29 22.49
CA ALA A 155 -7.47 2.54 22.28
C ALA A 155 -7.39 1.67 21.02
N ILE A 156 -6.71 2.14 19.95
CA ILE A 156 -6.42 1.34 18.75
C ILE A 156 -5.51 0.17 19.10
N ASP A 157 -4.42 0.39 19.83
CA ASP A 157 -3.51 -0.67 20.28
C ASP A 157 -4.28 -1.77 21.05
N LYS A 158 -5.10 -1.35 22.00
CA LYS A 158 -5.79 -2.26 22.91
C LYS A 158 -6.99 -3.00 22.30
N HIS A 159 -7.67 -2.38 21.36
CA HIS A 159 -8.97 -2.85 20.83
C HIS A 159 -9.02 -2.99 19.31
N GLY A 160 -8.08 -2.38 18.57
CA GLY A 160 -8.11 -2.29 17.10
C GLY A 160 -7.46 -3.47 16.37
N GLY A 161 -6.76 -4.36 17.07
CA GLY A 161 -6.31 -5.63 16.49
C GLY A 161 -4.90 -5.72 15.96
N GLY A 162 -3.87 -5.44 16.78
CA GLY A 162 -2.54 -5.99 16.53
C GLY A 162 -1.42 -5.01 16.20
N ILE A 163 -1.67 -3.71 16.12
CA ILE A 163 -0.59 -2.72 16.00
C ILE A 163 -0.34 -2.06 17.35
N SER A 164 0.91 -2.04 17.83
CA SER A 164 1.25 -1.36 19.06
C SER A 164 1.19 0.17 18.90
N GLN A 165 0.94 0.89 20.00
CA GLN A 165 0.96 2.35 20.05
C GLN A 165 2.24 2.90 19.39
N ASN A 166 3.41 2.45 19.84
CA ASN A 166 4.69 2.89 19.29
C ASN A 166 4.82 2.63 17.79
N ALA A 167 4.38 1.47 17.30
CA ALA A 167 4.43 1.15 15.88
C ALA A 167 3.53 2.06 15.06
N LEU A 168 2.33 2.40 15.56
CA LEU A 168 1.41 3.32 14.89
C LEU A 168 1.92 4.77 14.91
N GLU A 169 2.52 5.22 16.00
CA GLU A 169 3.12 6.55 16.11
C GLU A 169 4.29 6.72 15.11
N ILE A 170 5.23 5.76 15.08
CA ILE A 170 6.34 5.80 14.13
C ILE A 170 5.81 5.73 12.68
N PHE A 171 4.84 4.86 12.37
CA PHE A 171 4.24 4.79 11.06
C PHE A 171 3.64 6.15 10.65
N THR A 172 2.87 6.76 11.53
CA THR A 172 2.21 8.04 11.25
C THR A 172 3.22 9.16 11.02
N ARG A 173 4.30 9.20 11.82
CA ARG A 173 5.40 10.18 11.66
C ARG A 173 6.10 10.02 10.32
N ASP A 174 6.49 8.80 9.96
CA ASP A 174 7.24 8.54 8.74
C ASP A 174 6.41 8.85 7.48
N VAL A 175 5.12 8.51 7.49
CA VAL A 175 4.17 8.88 6.42
C VAL A 175 3.95 10.39 6.37
N PHE A 176 3.83 11.06 7.52
CA PHE A 176 3.73 12.52 7.59
C PHE A 176 4.96 13.18 6.95
N LEU A 177 6.15 12.78 7.35
CA LEU A 177 7.40 13.32 6.80
C LEU A 177 7.47 13.16 5.28
N TYR A 178 7.21 11.95 4.78
CA TYR A 178 7.25 11.69 3.34
C TYR A 178 6.19 12.50 2.58
N THR A 179 4.96 12.58 3.09
CA THR A 179 3.85 13.20 2.33
C THR A 179 3.79 14.71 2.44
N THR A 180 4.42 15.31 3.47
CA THR A 180 4.32 16.76 3.73
C THR A 180 5.65 17.51 3.60
N ARG A 181 6.80 16.84 3.66
CA ARG A 181 8.13 17.46 3.57
C ARG A 181 8.78 17.15 2.23
N SER A 182 8.83 18.15 1.33
CA SER A 182 9.34 17.95 -0.04
C SER A 182 10.78 17.43 -0.05
N GLY A 183 11.67 17.96 0.80
CA GLY A 183 13.05 17.49 0.87
C GLY A 183 13.19 16.01 1.25
N VAL A 184 12.34 15.52 2.15
CA VAL A 184 12.28 14.09 2.50
C VAL A 184 11.79 13.27 1.32
N ARG A 185 10.70 13.70 0.71
CA ARG A 185 10.10 13.02 -0.43
C ARG A 185 11.06 12.95 -1.61
N ASP A 186 11.64 14.09 -1.98
CA ASP A 186 12.49 14.20 -3.17
C ASP A 186 13.73 13.30 -3.05
N GLU A 187 14.31 13.17 -1.85
CA GLU A 187 15.47 12.31 -1.64
C GLU A 187 15.10 10.81 -1.65
N ILE A 188 13.99 10.43 -1.02
CA ILE A 188 13.50 9.04 -1.06
C ILE A 188 13.09 8.67 -2.50
N ASP A 189 12.37 9.56 -3.18
CA ASP A 189 11.97 9.36 -4.58
C ASP A 189 13.20 9.21 -5.48
N ARG A 190 14.26 10.00 -5.27
CA ARG A 190 15.53 9.89 -5.99
C ARG A 190 16.16 8.50 -5.86
N ILE A 191 16.20 7.95 -4.63
CA ILE A 191 16.75 6.63 -4.35
C ILE A 191 15.96 5.54 -5.08
N VAL A 192 14.63 5.57 -4.98
CA VAL A 192 13.79 4.54 -5.59
C VAL A 192 13.73 4.68 -7.11
N THR A 193 13.66 5.92 -7.61
CA THR A 193 13.64 6.23 -9.05
C THR A 193 14.92 5.76 -9.76
N ALA A 194 16.07 5.80 -9.09
CA ALA A 194 17.33 5.30 -9.63
C ALA A 194 17.32 3.79 -9.93
N ALA A 195 16.45 3.02 -9.26
CA ALA A 195 16.26 1.59 -9.51
C ALA A 195 15.24 1.29 -10.60
N LEU A 196 14.47 2.27 -11.08
CA LEU A 196 13.50 2.13 -12.16
C LEU A 196 14.17 2.38 -13.51
N THR A 197 13.96 1.49 -14.45
CA THR A 197 14.43 1.57 -15.84
C THR A 197 13.27 1.48 -16.83
N GLU A 198 13.52 1.64 -18.12
CA GLU A 198 12.51 1.46 -19.17
C GLU A 198 12.22 -0.01 -19.49
N GLU A 199 12.97 -0.95 -18.90
CA GLU A 199 12.69 -2.38 -19.02
C GLU A 199 11.41 -2.76 -18.29
N PRO A 200 10.61 -3.69 -18.83
CA PRO A 200 9.40 -4.16 -18.17
C PRO A 200 9.68 -4.65 -16.76
N THR A 201 9.09 -3.99 -15.77
CA THR A 201 9.37 -4.22 -14.34
C THR A 201 8.07 -4.44 -13.56
N ILE A 202 7.98 -5.53 -12.80
CA ILE A 202 6.95 -5.69 -11.78
C ILE A 202 7.39 -4.90 -10.55
N VAL A 203 6.54 -4.02 -10.07
CA VAL A 203 6.77 -3.26 -8.84
C VAL A 203 5.92 -3.84 -7.73
N VAL A 204 6.56 -4.29 -6.65
CA VAL A 204 5.91 -4.80 -5.44
C VAL A 204 6.27 -3.89 -4.27
N ALA A 205 5.28 -3.22 -3.70
CA ALA A 205 5.47 -2.21 -2.68
C ALA A 205 4.67 -2.52 -1.41
N HIS A 206 5.30 -2.33 -0.25
CA HIS A 206 4.71 -2.63 1.05
C HIS A 206 4.58 -1.39 1.92
N SER A 207 3.44 -1.22 2.58
CA SER A 207 3.24 -0.20 3.61
C SER A 207 3.56 1.23 3.09
N LEU A 208 4.40 1.99 3.76
CA LEU A 208 4.92 3.29 3.29
C LEU A 208 5.54 3.19 1.89
N GLY A 209 6.18 2.06 1.56
CA GLY A 209 6.72 1.83 0.21
C GLY A 209 5.65 1.89 -0.88
N SER A 210 4.39 1.53 -0.57
CA SER A 210 3.27 1.69 -1.50
C SER A 210 2.95 3.15 -1.78
N VAL A 211 3.09 4.03 -0.78
CA VAL A 211 2.93 5.48 -0.93
C VAL A 211 4.04 6.06 -1.79
N VAL A 212 5.29 5.64 -1.54
CA VAL A 212 6.48 6.03 -2.29
C VAL A 212 6.36 5.59 -3.76
N ALA A 213 6.14 4.29 -3.99
CA ALA A 213 6.01 3.75 -5.35
C ALA A 213 4.87 4.41 -6.13
N TYR A 214 3.70 4.59 -5.50
CA TYR A 214 2.59 5.30 -6.11
C TYR A 214 2.96 6.73 -6.50
N ASN A 215 3.59 7.49 -5.59
CA ASN A 215 3.98 8.86 -5.87
C ASN A 215 4.93 8.95 -7.07
N ILE A 216 5.95 8.11 -7.11
CA ILE A 216 6.91 8.04 -8.21
C ILE A 216 6.22 7.66 -9.51
N LEU A 217 5.50 6.53 -9.55
CA LEU A 217 4.89 6.02 -10.77
C LEU A 217 3.83 6.97 -11.37
N ARG A 218 3.14 7.78 -10.55
CA ARG A 218 2.18 8.76 -11.04
C ARG A 218 2.80 10.07 -11.55
N THR A 219 4.05 10.37 -11.17
CA THR A 219 4.73 11.62 -11.48
C THR A 219 5.90 11.46 -12.44
N ASP A 220 6.44 10.24 -12.59
CA ASP A 220 7.54 9.96 -13.50
C ASP A 220 7.12 10.17 -14.95
N THR A 221 7.92 10.94 -15.69
CA THR A 221 7.65 11.29 -17.10
C THR A 221 8.41 10.42 -18.09
N ARG A 222 9.26 9.50 -17.61
CA ARG A 222 9.96 8.53 -18.45
C ARG A 222 8.99 7.51 -19.02
N ASN A 223 9.40 6.84 -20.09
CA ASN A 223 8.61 5.76 -20.69
C ASN A 223 8.79 4.44 -19.92
N LEU A 224 8.41 4.46 -18.64
CA LEU A 224 8.45 3.26 -17.80
C LEU A 224 7.41 2.24 -18.30
N LYS A 225 7.73 0.96 -18.15
CA LYS A 225 6.84 -0.16 -18.47
C LYS A 225 6.62 -0.98 -17.22
N ILE A 226 5.45 -0.81 -16.62
CA ILE A 226 5.06 -1.52 -15.38
C ILE A 226 3.87 -2.44 -15.70
N PRO A 227 4.12 -3.67 -16.21
CA PRO A 227 3.05 -4.63 -16.51
C PRO A 227 2.13 -4.86 -15.32
N LEU A 228 2.68 -4.87 -14.11
CA LEU A 228 1.92 -5.04 -12.88
C LEU A 228 2.53 -4.21 -11.74
N PHE A 229 1.70 -3.40 -11.10
CA PHE A 229 1.98 -2.76 -9.83
C PHE A 229 1.22 -3.49 -8.73
N VAL A 230 1.95 -4.00 -7.75
CA VAL A 230 1.41 -4.72 -6.58
C VAL A 230 1.64 -3.89 -5.34
N THR A 231 0.57 -3.59 -4.62
CA THR A 231 0.65 -2.96 -3.29
C THR A 231 0.12 -3.93 -2.25
N VAL A 232 0.85 -4.10 -1.15
CA VAL A 232 0.45 -4.95 -0.04
C VAL A 232 0.54 -4.20 1.28
N GLY A 233 -0.43 -4.39 2.16
CA GLY A 233 -0.50 -3.63 3.41
C GLY A 233 -0.54 -2.12 3.18
N CYS A 234 -1.27 -1.67 2.16
CA CYS A 234 -1.19 -0.33 1.58
C CYS A 234 -2.08 0.69 2.31
N PRO A 235 -1.52 1.81 2.81
CA PRO A 235 -2.29 2.83 3.54
C PRO A 235 -2.91 3.92 2.65
N LEU A 236 -2.79 3.85 1.32
CA LEU A 236 -3.26 4.89 0.40
C LEU A 236 -4.77 5.17 0.48
N GLY A 237 -5.56 4.19 0.92
CA GLY A 237 -7.00 4.36 1.16
C GLY A 237 -7.33 5.25 2.36
N ILE A 238 -6.37 5.53 3.26
CA ILE A 238 -6.54 6.46 4.37
C ILE A 238 -6.53 7.90 3.83
N ARG A 239 -7.62 8.62 4.02
CA ARG A 239 -7.80 9.97 3.46
C ARG A 239 -6.79 10.99 3.98
N ALA A 240 -6.40 10.86 5.26
CA ALA A 240 -5.35 11.70 5.84
C ALA A 240 -4.04 11.62 5.04
N ILE A 241 -3.73 10.47 4.46
CA ILE A 241 -2.55 10.23 3.63
C ILE A 241 -2.80 10.70 2.19
N SER A 242 -3.84 10.17 1.55
CA SER A 242 -4.09 10.38 0.12
C SER A 242 -4.38 11.84 -0.24
N LYS A 243 -4.92 12.65 0.69
CA LYS A 243 -5.14 14.09 0.45
C LYS A 243 -3.85 14.86 0.11
N ASN A 244 -2.70 14.45 0.65
CA ASN A 244 -1.40 15.08 0.40
C ASN A 244 -0.78 14.67 -0.94
N LEU A 245 -1.37 13.68 -1.63
CA LEU A 245 -0.94 13.17 -2.93
C LEU A 245 -1.84 13.63 -4.09
N ARG A 246 -2.71 14.61 -3.87
CA ARG A 246 -3.63 15.10 -4.90
C ARG A 246 -2.92 15.89 -6.00
N PRO A 247 -3.41 15.85 -7.25
CA PRO A 247 -4.57 15.07 -7.69
C PRO A 247 -4.27 13.57 -7.76
N LEU A 248 -5.22 12.75 -7.27
CA LEU A 248 -5.11 11.29 -7.41
C LEU A 248 -5.31 10.92 -8.88
N ARG A 249 -4.47 10.02 -9.37
CA ARG A 249 -4.59 9.46 -10.73
C ARG A 249 -4.02 8.05 -10.76
N TYR A 250 -4.52 7.23 -11.64
CA TYR A 250 -3.91 5.94 -11.92
C TYR A 250 -2.51 6.18 -12.53
N PRO A 251 -1.45 5.49 -12.09
CA PRO A 251 -0.11 5.68 -12.64
C PRO A 251 -0.06 5.31 -14.12
N ALA A 252 0.28 6.26 -14.99
CA ALA A 252 0.28 6.07 -16.44
C ALA A 252 1.14 4.89 -16.92
N PRO A 253 2.33 4.58 -16.33
CA PRO A 253 3.13 3.45 -16.76
C PRO A 253 2.60 2.08 -16.30
N ALA A 254 1.61 2.02 -15.40
CA ALA A 254 1.09 0.76 -14.86
C ALA A 254 -0.08 0.22 -15.71
N ASN A 255 0.08 -0.99 -16.24
CA ASN A 255 -0.98 -1.63 -17.01
C ASN A 255 -2.06 -2.25 -16.12
N ALA A 256 -1.63 -2.81 -14.98
CA ALA A 256 -2.52 -3.35 -13.95
C ALA A 256 -2.02 -2.93 -12.57
N TRP A 257 -2.95 -2.72 -11.66
CA TRP A 257 -2.67 -2.47 -10.24
C TRP A 257 -3.46 -3.45 -9.38
N TYR A 258 -2.73 -4.24 -8.61
CA TYR A 258 -3.28 -5.22 -7.66
C TYR A 258 -2.94 -4.79 -6.23
N ASN A 259 -3.96 -4.65 -5.39
CA ASN A 259 -3.83 -4.26 -4.00
C ASN A 259 -4.30 -5.39 -3.09
N ALA A 260 -3.39 -5.97 -2.29
CA ALA A 260 -3.74 -7.05 -1.39
C ALA A 260 -3.57 -6.63 0.08
N PHE A 261 -4.53 -7.03 0.92
CA PHE A 261 -4.51 -6.68 2.34
C PHE A 261 -5.20 -7.75 3.20
N ASP A 262 -4.79 -7.84 4.46
CA ASP A 262 -5.52 -8.53 5.53
C ASP A 262 -6.58 -7.56 6.06
N ASP A 263 -7.83 -7.99 6.18
CA ASP A 263 -8.96 -7.20 6.68
C ASP A 263 -8.82 -6.79 8.17
N ARG A 264 -7.77 -7.29 8.84
CA ARG A 264 -7.40 -6.97 10.21
C ARG A 264 -6.07 -6.22 10.32
N ASP A 265 -5.44 -5.90 9.19
CA ASP A 265 -4.27 -5.02 9.15
C ASP A 265 -4.72 -3.58 9.33
N VAL A 266 -4.47 -3.02 10.51
CA VAL A 266 -4.90 -1.66 10.91
C VAL A 266 -4.38 -0.58 9.98
N VAL A 267 -3.23 -0.80 9.34
CA VAL A 267 -2.63 0.14 8.38
C VAL A 267 -3.34 0.10 7.03
N ALA A 268 -3.91 -1.05 6.65
CA ALA A 268 -4.46 -1.30 5.32
C ALA A 268 -5.98 -1.59 5.31
N LEU A 269 -6.72 -1.12 6.31
CA LEU A 269 -8.17 -1.35 6.46
C LEU A 269 -9.04 -0.77 5.34
N PHE A 270 -8.51 0.11 4.51
CA PHE A 270 -9.26 0.82 3.47
C PHE A 270 -8.86 0.28 2.09
N PRO A 271 -9.76 -0.43 1.39
CA PRO A 271 -9.50 -0.86 0.01
C PRO A 271 -9.28 0.35 -0.90
N LEU A 272 -8.51 0.16 -1.96
CA LEU A 272 -8.29 1.19 -2.98
C LEU A 272 -9.42 1.15 -4.01
N ASP A 273 -10.62 1.51 -3.57
CA ASP A 273 -11.84 1.57 -4.37
C ASP A 273 -12.29 3.02 -4.64
N GLN A 274 -13.40 3.18 -5.37
CA GLN A 274 -13.93 4.50 -5.69
C GLN A 274 -14.34 5.34 -4.48
N GLN A 275 -14.60 4.71 -3.33
CA GLN A 275 -14.94 5.43 -2.09
C GLN A 275 -13.70 5.98 -1.40
N ASN A 276 -12.62 5.21 -1.34
CA ASN A 276 -11.45 5.52 -0.53
C ASN A 276 -10.30 6.10 -1.37
N PHE A 277 -10.16 5.65 -2.62
CA PHE A 277 -9.08 6.05 -3.52
C PHE A 277 -9.57 6.13 -4.98
N PRO A 278 -10.37 7.16 -5.34
CA PRO A 278 -11.06 7.27 -6.63
C PRO A 278 -10.09 7.53 -7.78
N VAL A 279 -9.69 6.48 -8.47
CA VAL A 279 -8.88 6.52 -9.70
C VAL A 279 -9.47 5.60 -10.77
N MET A 280 -9.13 5.85 -12.03
CA MET A 280 -9.50 5.01 -13.16
C MET A 280 -8.26 4.69 -13.99
N PRO A 281 -8.12 3.45 -14.51
CA PRO A 281 -9.02 2.29 -14.30
C PRO A 281 -9.11 1.85 -12.85
N GLU A 282 -10.09 0.98 -12.54
CA GLU A 282 -10.26 0.46 -11.17
C GLU A 282 -9.08 -0.42 -10.76
N ILE A 283 -8.76 -0.37 -9.46
CA ILE A 283 -7.71 -1.18 -8.85
C ILE A 283 -8.32 -2.52 -8.42
N GLU A 284 -7.64 -3.61 -8.76
CA GLU A 284 -8.04 -4.94 -8.30
C GLU A 284 -7.69 -5.09 -6.81
N ASN A 285 -8.69 -5.18 -5.94
CA ASN A 285 -8.51 -5.34 -4.50
C ASN A 285 -8.71 -6.81 -4.08
N TYR A 286 -7.77 -7.34 -3.29
CA TYR A 286 -7.81 -8.68 -2.71
C TYR A 286 -7.73 -8.58 -1.17
N ALA A 287 -8.83 -8.87 -0.49
CA ALA A 287 -9.00 -8.68 0.95
C ALA A 287 -8.88 -9.98 1.77
N ASP A 288 -8.53 -11.10 1.13
CA ASP A 288 -8.53 -12.42 1.78
C ASP A 288 -7.16 -12.87 2.28
N VAL A 289 -6.15 -12.00 2.26
CA VAL A 289 -4.85 -12.30 2.86
C VAL A 289 -5.04 -12.60 4.36
N LYS A 290 -4.43 -13.68 4.82
CA LYS A 290 -4.38 -14.04 6.24
C LYS A 290 -2.94 -13.90 6.71
N ASN A 291 -2.54 -12.65 6.97
CA ASN A 291 -1.17 -12.32 7.36
C ASN A 291 -0.85 -12.95 8.72
N SER A 292 0.13 -13.83 8.72
CA SER A 292 0.52 -14.63 9.89
C SER A 292 1.49 -13.92 10.85
N THR A 293 1.94 -12.70 10.49
CA THR A 293 2.84 -11.93 11.36
C THR A 293 2.09 -11.34 12.57
N ASP A 294 2.80 -11.09 13.66
CA ASP A 294 2.21 -10.68 14.95
C ASP A 294 1.30 -9.44 14.85
N ASN A 295 1.73 -8.46 14.03
CA ASN A 295 0.98 -7.24 13.78
C ASN A 295 0.11 -7.29 12.51
N ARG A 296 0.02 -8.46 11.85
CA ARG A 296 -0.74 -8.68 10.59
C ARG A 296 -0.36 -7.73 9.45
N HIS A 297 0.73 -7.01 9.63
CA HIS A 297 1.24 -6.01 8.69
C HIS A 297 2.59 -6.38 8.08
N GLY A 298 3.24 -7.43 8.58
CA GLY A 298 4.55 -7.85 8.10
C GLY A 298 4.52 -8.30 6.64
N ILE A 299 5.50 -7.85 5.86
CA ILE A 299 5.62 -8.18 4.43
C ILE A 299 5.67 -9.68 4.15
N ILE A 300 6.28 -10.47 5.05
CA ILE A 300 6.42 -11.91 4.89
C ILE A 300 5.05 -12.58 4.76
N GLY A 301 4.08 -12.20 5.61
CA GLY A 301 2.74 -12.75 5.57
C GLY A 301 1.89 -12.26 4.38
N TYR A 302 2.37 -11.29 3.62
CA TYR A 302 1.79 -10.88 2.33
C TYR A 302 2.40 -11.65 1.17
N LEU A 303 3.73 -11.80 1.14
CA LEU A 303 4.42 -12.45 0.02
C LEU A 303 4.28 -13.97 0.04
N ASP A 304 4.06 -14.59 1.21
CA ASP A 304 3.79 -16.03 1.29
C ASP A 304 2.31 -16.40 1.04
N ASP A 305 1.44 -15.40 0.85
CA ASP A 305 0.07 -15.63 0.39
C ASP A 305 0.04 -16.15 -1.05
N LYS A 306 -0.71 -17.22 -1.28
CA LYS A 306 -0.81 -17.91 -2.57
C LYS A 306 -1.31 -17.02 -3.71
N SER A 307 -2.30 -16.18 -3.43
CA SER A 307 -2.92 -15.32 -4.43
C SER A 307 -1.99 -14.17 -4.80
N VAL A 308 -1.31 -13.58 -3.81
CA VAL A 308 -0.29 -12.56 -4.01
C VAL A 308 0.88 -13.12 -4.82
N ALA A 309 1.40 -14.28 -4.43
CA ALA A 309 2.50 -14.94 -5.12
C ALA A 309 2.13 -15.30 -6.57
N ASN A 310 0.94 -15.87 -6.79
CA ASN A 310 0.42 -16.18 -8.13
C ASN A 310 0.29 -14.93 -9.00
N LYS A 311 -0.20 -13.83 -8.44
CA LYS A 311 -0.34 -12.56 -9.18
C LYS A 311 1.00 -12.01 -9.63
N ILE A 312 2.01 -12.04 -8.74
CA ILE A 312 3.38 -11.60 -9.06
C ILE A 312 3.99 -12.49 -10.14
N LEU A 313 3.87 -13.82 -10.02
CA LEU A 313 4.37 -14.77 -11.02
C LEU A 313 3.73 -14.56 -12.39
N GLY A 314 2.41 -14.39 -12.45
CA GLY A 314 1.70 -14.14 -13.69
C GLY A 314 2.23 -12.89 -14.41
N GLY A 315 2.64 -11.85 -13.67
CA GLY A 315 3.29 -10.67 -14.23
C GLY A 315 4.72 -10.92 -14.75
N LEU A 316 5.41 -11.90 -14.20
CA LEU A 316 6.76 -12.32 -14.62
C LEU A 316 6.75 -13.34 -15.78
N GLY A 317 5.56 -13.69 -16.30
CA GLY A 317 5.43 -14.64 -17.41
C GLY A 317 5.52 -16.09 -17.00
N GLY A 318 5.21 -16.42 -15.74
CA GLY A 318 5.10 -17.77 -15.19
C GLY A 318 3.74 -18.42 -15.44
#